data_a43843402d09affed35a993c3e76435e
#
_entry.id   a43843402d09affed35a993c3e76435e
#
_cell.length_a   1.000
_cell.length_b   1.000
_cell.length_c   1.000
_cell.angle_alpha   90.00
_cell.angle_beta   90.00
_cell.angle_gamma   90.00
#
_symmetry.space_group_name_H-M   'P 1'
#
loop_
_entity.id
_entity.type
_entity.pdbx_description
1 polymer ?
#
loop_
_entity_poly.entity_id
_entity_poly.type
_entity_poly.pdbx_seq_one_letter_code
_entity_poly.pdbx_strand_id
1 'polypeptide(L)'
;KDKIKRIVNKNLKGPNFSIHLTAIGPYLQLDKEEFKKIEKISKKIKKFKISLIKYKLSNQKFTSFYVQVKRTKNLITAKNKFSKTNYIKQNKKYNPHISLFYGMADKKTKENIIKKLPKLNKFVTIDKLCIVDVNEKINKWKIIKTIKLK
;
A
#
# COMPACT_ATOMS: atom_id res chain seq x y z
N LYS A 1 -2.55 -12.09 6.85
CA LYS A 1 -3.11 -10.72 6.71
C LYS A 1 -4.18 -10.46 7.76
N ASP A 2 -5.18 -11.31 7.85
CA ASP A 2 -6.38 -11.08 8.69
C ASP A 2 -6.07 -11.05 10.20
N LYS A 3 -5.13 -11.90 10.67
CA LYS A 3 -4.72 -11.89 12.08
C LYS A 3 -4.09 -10.56 12.50
N ILE A 4 -3.18 -10.02 11.67
CA ILE A 4 -2.53 -8.72 11.93
C ILE A 4 -3.58 -7.62 11.98
N LYS A 5 -4.47 -7.55 10.97
CA LYS A 5 -5.50 -6.52 10.89
C LYS A 5 -6.50 -6.61 12.04
N ARG A 6 -6.91 -7.81 12.44
CA ARG A 6 -7.77 -8.01 13.64
C ARG A 6 -7.12 -7.46 14.91
N ILE A 7 -5.84 -7.78 15.14
CA ILE A 7 -5.12 -7.28 16.33
C ILE A 7 -5.05 -5.74 16.30
N VAL A 8 -4.69 -5.15 15.15
CA VAL A 8 -4.60 -3.68 15.02
C VAL A 8 -5.97 -3.02 15.24
N ASN A 9 -7.00 -3.49 14.53
CA ASN A 9 -8.34 -2.89 14.63
C ASN A 9 -9.00 -3.06 16.01
N LYS A 10 -8.68 -4.14 16.74
CA LYS A 10 -9.16 -4.33 18.14
C LYS A 10 -8.58 -3.29 19.08
N ASN A 11 -7.36 -2.82 18.84
CA ASN A 11 -6.62 -1.96 19.76
C ASN A 11 -6.55 -0.49 19.30
N LEU A 12 -6.82 -0.19 18.03
CA LEU A 12 -6.79 1.17 17.47
C LEU A 12 -8.09 1.48 16.74
N LYS A 13 -8.73 2.58 17.15
CA LYS A 13 -9.92 3.11 16.48
C LYS A 13 -9.49 3.90 15.26
N GLY A 14 -9.71 3.40 14.06
CA GLY A 14 -9.37 4.05 12.80
C GLY A 14 -10.24 3.56 11.64
N PRO A 15 -10.10 4.19 10.48
CA PRO A 15 -10.86 3.80 9.30
C PRO A 15 -10.51 2.39 8.84
N ASN A 16 -11.52 1.65 8.42
CA ASN A 16 -11.29 0.34 7.82
C ASN A 16 -10.86 0.50 6.36
N PHE A 17 -9.82 -0.21 5.94
CA PHE A 17 -9.32 -0.24 4.57
C PHE A 17 -8.64 -1.58 4.27
N SER A 18 -8.55 -1.93 2.99
CA SER A 18 -7.84 -3.15 2.56
C SER A 18 -6.33 -2.97 2.68
N ILE A 19 -5.64 -3.96 3.25
CA ILE A 19 -4.17 -3.96 3.33
C ILE A 19 -3.57 -3.99 1.92
N HIS A 20 -2.77 -2.99 1.59
CA HIS A 20 -2.17 -2.82 0.27
C HIS A 20 -0.78 -2.18 0.34
N LEU A 21 -0.04 -2.31 -0.73
CA LEU A 21 1.19 -1.57 -1.02
C LEU A 21 0.87 -0.56 -2.12
N THR A 22 1.01 0.72 -1.84
CA THR A 22 0.83 1.76 -2.87
C THR A 22 2.02 1.75 -3.82
N ALA A 23 1.76 1.50 -5.10
CA ALA A 23 2.77 1.61 -6.14
C ALA A 23 2.93 3.05 -6.60
N ILE A 24 1.82 3.74 -6.86
CA ILE A 24 1.77 5.11 -7.38
C ILE A 24 0.44 5.76 -7.00
N GLY A 25 0.40 7.08 -6.94
CA GLY A 25 -0.78 7.88 -6.63
C GLY A 25 -0.57 8.85 -5.48
N PRO A 26 -1.58 9.65 -5.13
CA PRO A 26 -2.84 9.75 -5.85
C PRO A 26 -2.71 10.47 -7.19
N TYR A 27 -3.64 10.20 -8.11
CA TYR A 27 -3.89 11.02 -9.29
C TYR A 27 -4.97 12.06 -8.96
N LEU A 28 -4.91 13.24 -9.58
CA LEU A 28 -5.99 14.22 -9.46
C LEU A 28 -7.24 13.74 -10.20
N GLN A 29 -7.03 13.28 -11.41
CA GLN A 29 -8.09 12.70 -12.26
C GLN A 29 -7.46 11.68 -13.20
N LEU A 30 -8.12 10.58 -13.42
CA LEU A 30 -7.70 9.54 -14.33
C LEU A 30 -8.71 9.49 -15.48
N ASP A 31 -8.29 9.91 -16.69
CA ASP A 31 -9.12 9.81 -17.88
C ASP A 31 -9.17 8.37 -18.42
N LYS A 32 -10.08 8.14 -19.39
CA LYS A 32 -10.30 6.81 -19.98
C LYS A 32 -9.03 6.25 -20.67
N GLU A 33 -8.23 7.12 -21.29
CA GLU A 33 -7.01 6.68 -21.98
C GLU A 33 -5.91 6.30 -21.01
N GLU A 34 -5.69 7.09 -19.97
CA GLU A 34 -4.74 6.78 -18.90
C GLU A 34 -5.12 5.48 -18.20
N PHE A 35 -6.41 5.28 -17.94
CA PHE A 35 -6.93 4.03 -17.38
C PHE A 35 -6.56 2.82 -18.27
N LYS A 36 -6.81 2.90 -19.58
CA LYS A 36 -6.42 1.87 -20.56
C LYS A 36 -4.91 1.64 -20.59
N LYS A 37 -4.10 2.71 -20.53
CA LYS A 37 -2.62 2.63 -20.47
C LYS A 37 -2.17 1.88 -19.22
N ILE A 38 -2.71 2.20 -18.05
CA ILE A 38 -2.40 1.51 -16.79
C ILE A 38 -2.77 0.03 -16.88
N GLU A 39 -3.94 -0.28 -17.41
CA GLU A 39 -4.39 -1.67 -17.59
C GLU A 39 -3.45 -2.45 -18.53
N LYS A 40 -3.07 -1.88 -19.68
CA LYS A 40 -2.13 -2.48 -20.65
C LYS A 40 -0.74 -2.72 -20.03
N ILE A 41 -0.24 -1.76 -19.24
CA ILE A 41 1.03 -1.88 -18.54
C ILE A 41 0.95 -3.00 -17.49
N SER A 42 -0.12 -3.03 -16.71
CA SER A 42 -0.33 -4.00 -15.62
C SER A 42 -0.31 -5.44 -16.13
N LYS A 43 -0.97 -5.72 -17.26
CA LYS A 43 -0.99 -7.04 -17.91
C LYS A 43 0.40 -7.55 -18.35
N LYS A 44 1.39 -6.66 -18.45
CA LYS A 44 2.79 -6.99 -18.81
C LYS A 44 3.69 -7.17 -17.59
N ILE A 45 3.20 -6.98 -16.39
CA ILE A 45 3.97 -7.15 -15.16
C ILE A 45 3.81 -8.59 -14.68
N LYS A 46 4.93 -9.29 -14.54
CA LYS A 46 4.96 -10.63 -13.93
C LYS A 46 4.76 -10.53 -12.43
N LYS A 47 4.19 -11.57 -11.82
CA LYS A 47 4.16 -11.73 -10.36
C LYS A 47 5.57 -11.63 -9.80
N PHE A 48 5.71 -10.99 -8.66
CA PHE A 48 7.02 -10.87 -7.99
C PHE A 48 6.88 -10.87 -6.47
N LYS A 49 7.95 -11.27 -5.80
CA LYS A 49 8.02 -11.23 -4.34
C LYS A 49 8.54 -9.88 -3.86
N ILE A 50 7.92 -9.37 -2.80
CA ILE A 50 8.43 -8.26 -2.01
C ILE A 50 8.99 -8.78 -0.69
N SER A 51 10.00 -8.11 -0.16
CA SER A 51 10.61 -8.44 1.14
C SER A 51 10.08 -7.49 2.21
N LEU A 52 9.51 -8.04 3.27
CA LEU A 52 9.07 -7.30 4.45
C LEU A 52 10.25 -7.16 5.41
N ILE A 53 10.45 -5.97 5.99
CA ILE A 53 11.59 -5.69 6.86
C ILE A 53 11.15 -5.76 8.33
N LYS A 54 10.31 -4.82 8.77
CA LYS A 54 9.85 -4.71 10.15
C LYS A 54 8.60 -3.86 10.28
N TYR A 55 7.93 -3.96 11.40
CA TYR A 55 6.91 -3.01 11.81
C TYR A 55 7.55 -1.66 12.12
N LYS A 56 6.91 -0.58 11.71
CA LYS A 56 7.33 0.79 11.97
C LYS A 56 6.19 1.67 12.43
N LEU A 57 6.53 2.68 13.20
CA LEU A 57 5.65 3.70 13.73
C LEU A 57 6.09 5.07 13.21
N SER A 58 5.14 5.96 13.01
CA SER A 58 5.39 7.38 12.79
C SER A 58 4.27 8.23 13.37
N ASN A 59 4.49 9.55 13.38
CA ASN A 59 3.49 10.53 13.82
C ASN A 59 2.66 11.08 12.65
N GLN A 60 2.78 10.49 11.46
CA GLN A 60 2.02 10.91 10.28
C GLN A 60 0.75 10.06 10.16
N LYS A 61 -0.41 10.72 9.94
CA LYS A 61 -1.73 10.08 9.87
C LYS A 61 -1.79 8.88 8.91
N PHE A 62 -1.21 9.00 7.71
CA PHE A 62 -1.27 7.96 6.66
C PHE A 62 -0.15 6.92 6.72
N THR A 63 0.83 7.11 7.60
CA THR A 63 1.91 6.16 7.86
C THR A 63 2.09 5.92 9.35
N SER A 64 1.02 6.08 10.11
CA SER A 64 1.05 6.03 11.58
C SER A 64 1.56 4.69 12.11
N PHE A 65 1.12 3.59 11.49
CA PHE A 65 1.61 2.25 11.79
C PHE A 65 1.65 1.41 10.50
N TYR A 66 2.81 0.88 10.16
CA TYR A 66 3.03 0.21 8.88
C TYR A 66 4.11 -0.87 8.93
N VAL A 67 4.13 -1.73 7.91
CA VAL A 67 5.23 -2.64 7.61
C VAL A 67 6.12 -2.00 6.57
N GLN A 68 7.40 -1.85 6.89
CA GLN A 68 8.41 -1.40 5.95
C GLN A 68 8.71 -2.49 4.92
N VAL A 69 8.73 -2.13 3.64
CA VAL A 69 9.05 -3.01 2.52
C VAL A 69 10.43 -2.65 1.96
N LYS A 70 11.23 -3.66 1.61
CA LYS A 70 12.54 -3.45 0.99
C LYS A 70 12.37 -2.91 -0.44
N ARG A 71 13.16 -1.90 -0.80
CA ARG A 71 13.25 -1.37 -2.17
C ARG A 71 14.03 -2.36 -3.04
N THR A 72 13.32 -3.30 -3.65
CA THR A 72 13.92 -4.26 -4.58
C THR A 72 13.87 -3.74 -6.02
N LYS A 73 14.78 -4.22 -6.88
CA LYS A 73 14.80 -3.90 -8.32
C LYS A 73 13.43 -4.17 -8.97
N ASN A 74 12.83 -5.32 -8.69
CA ASN A 74 11.52 -5.69 -9.27
C ASN A 74 10.40 -4.72 -8.88
N LEU A 75 10.33 -4.35 -7.59
CA LEU A 75 9.33 -3.39 -7.11
C LEU A 75 9.51 -2.01 -7.75
N ILE A 76 10.75 -1.52 -7.81
CA ILE A 76 11.06 -0.22 -8.42
C ILE A 76 10.78 -0.26 -9.94
N THR A 77 11.15 -1.33 -10.62
CA THR A 77 10.85 -1.49 -12.06
C THR A 77 9.35 -1.51 -12.30
N ALA A 78 8.57 -2.26 -11.51
CA ALA A 78 7.11 -2.28 -11.62
C ALA A 78 6.52 -0.87 -11.40
N LYS A 79 6.94 -0.18 -10.33
CA LYS A 79 6.51 1.21 -10.07
C LYS A 79 6.84 2.14 -11.25
N ASN A 80 8.08 2.08 -11.77
CA ASN A 80 8.55 3.01 -12.81
C ASN A 80 7.84 2.81 -14.15
N LYS A 81 7.28 1.63 -14.41
CA LYS A 81 6.43 1.41 -15.60
C LYS A 81 5.19 2.32 -15.60
N PHE A 82 4.65 2.62 -14.43
CA PHE A 82 3.50 3.52 -14.26
C PHE A 82 3.90 5.00 -14.23
N SER A 83 5.15 5.33 -13.88
CA SER A 83 5.63 6.72 -13.79
C SER A 83 5.69 7.46 -15.14
N LYS A 84 5.50 6.74 -16.24
CA LYS A 84 5.41 7.29 -17.60
C LYS A 84 4.00 7.75 -17.99
N THR A 85 3.02 7.52 -17.15
CA THR A 85 1.67 8.09 -17.31
C THR A 85 1.63 9.48 -16.69
N ASN A 86 0.70 10.35 -17.12
CA ASN A 86 0.53 11.74 -16.66
C ASN A 86 0.14 11.81 -15.18
N TYR A 87 1.09 11.62 -14.33
CA TYR A 87 0.90 11.54 -12.90
C TYR A 87 1.73 12.64 -12.22
N ILE A 88 1.19 13.18 -11.15
CA ILE A 88 1.88 14.22 -10.38
C ILE A 88 3.20 13.64 -9.85
N LYS A 89 4.32 14.15 -10.37
CA LYS A 89 5.64 13.83 -9.83
C LYS A 89 5.70 14.28 -8.38
N GLN A 90 5.52 13.35 -7.46
CA GLN A 90 5.89 13.62 -6.08
C GLN A 90 7.41 13.60 -6.01
N ASN A 91 8.02 14.75 -5.70
CA ASN A 91 9.48 14.88 -5.50
C ASN A 91 10.01 14.08 -4.31
N LYS A 92 9.16 13.34 -3.61
CA LYS A 92 9.54 12.51 -2.47
C LYS A 92 10.10 11.17 -2.92
N LYS A 93 11.24 10.79 -2.35
CA LYS A 93 11.83 9.46 -2.51
C LYS A 93 10.81 8.38 -2.16
N TYR A 94 10.51 7.49 -3.10
CA TYR A 94 9.57 6.38 -2.89
C TYR A 94 9.97 5.53 -1.68
N ASN A 95 9.12 5.48 -0.68
CA ASN A 95 9.27 4.68 0.53
C ASN A 95 8.19 3.59 0.55
N PRO A 96 8.46 2.39 0.02
CA PRO A 96 7.45 1.34 -0.04
C PRO A 96 7.08 0.84 1.36
N HIS A 97 5.79 0.83 1.64
CA HIS A 97 5.26 0.37 2.92
C HIS A 97 3.85 -0.20 2.76
N ILE A 98 3.46 -1.02 3.71
CA ILE A 98 2.11 -1.55 3.83
C ILE A 98 1.50 -0.95 5.09
N SER A 99 0.56 -0.03 4.95
CA SER A 99 -0.13 0.58 6.08
C SER A 99 -1.02 -0.42 6.79
N LEU A 100 -0.95 -0.43 8.11
CA LEU A 100 -1.78 -1.24 9.00
C LEU A 100 -2.83 -0.40 9.72
N PHE A 101 -2.53 0.89 9.93
CA PHE A 101 -3.41 1.83 10.59
C PHE A 101 -3.21 3.24 10.02
N TYR A 102 -4.32 3.93 9.78
CA TYR A 102 -4.40 5.35 9.46
C TYR A 102 -5.07 6.07 10.64
N GLY A 103 -4.43 7.09 11.15
CA GLY A 103 -4.95 7.87 12.27
C GLY A 103 -3.87 8.27 13.25
N MET A 104 -4.29 8.97 14.29
CA MET A 104 -3.40 9.37 15.38
C MET A 104 -3.61 8.41 16.55
N ALA A 105 -2.54 7.90 17.10
CA ALA A 105 -2.51 7.12 18.31
C ALA A 105 -1.16 7.34 19.00
N ASP A 106 -1.13 7.26 20.33
CA ASP A 106 0.09 7.45 21.07
C ASP A 106 1.14 6.35 20.77
N LYS A 107 2.39 6.68 20.99
CA LYS A 107 3.52 5.80 20.68
C LYS A 107 3.48 4.53 21.52
N LYS A 108 3.20 4.65 22.82
CA LYS A 108 3.18 3.52 23.77
C LYS A 108 2.12 2.48 23.40
N THR A 109 0.93 2.94 23.03
CA THR A 109 -0.14 2.05 22.54
C THR A 109 0.29 1.28 21.30
N LYS A 110 0.88 1.97 20.30
CA LYS A 110 1.37 1.33 19.08
C LYS A 110 2.50 0.33 19.35
N GLU A 111 3.44 0.63 20.24
CA GLU A 111 4.52 -0.28 20.65
C GLU A 111 3.97 -1.54 21.38
N ASN A 112 2.97 -1.38 22.21
CA ASN A 112 2.31 -2.51 22.87
C ASN A 112 1.58 -3.43 21.89
N ILE A 113 1.04 -2.86 20.81
CA ILE A 113 0.45 -3.64 19.73
C ILE A 113 1.50 -4.45 19.00
N ILE A 114 2.66 -3.85 18.68
CA ILE A 114 3.77 -4.56 18.00
C ILE A 114 4.17 -5.83 18.77
N LYS A 115 4.25 -5.78 20.09
CA LYS A 115 4.59 -6.93 20.94
C LYS A 115 3.60 -8.10 20.81
N LYS A 116 2.34 -7.82 20.44
CA LYS A 116 1.27 -8.81 20.24
C LYS A 116 1.18 -9.31 18.80
N LEU A 117 1.88 -8.68 17.86
CA LEU A 117 1.83 -9.06 16.45
C LEU A 117 2.69 -10.29 16.15
N PRO A 118 2.25 -11.13 15.22
CA PRO A 118 3.07 -12.26 14.79
C PRO A 118 4.34 -11.78 14.09
N LYS A 119 5.37 -12.62 14.10
CA LYS A 119 6.58 -12.41 13.28
C LYS A 119 6.18 -12.25 11.81
N LEU A 120 6.79 -11.28 11.13
CA LEU A 120 6.53 -11.05 9.71
C LEU A 120 7.10 -12.19 8.86
N ASN A 121 6.32 -12.64 7.89
CA ASN A 121 6.86 -13.45 6.80
C ASN A 121 7.87 -12.61 6.02
N LYS A 122 9.04 -13.18 5.76
CA LYS A 122 10.13 -12.47 5.04
C LYS A 122 9.68 -12.01 3.65
N PHE A 123 8.83 -12.78 2.97
CA PHE A 123 8.39 -12.51 1.60
C PHE A 123 6.88 -12.60 1.47
N VAL A 124 6.34 -11.75 0.59
CA VAL A 124 4.94 -11.78 0.14
C VAL A 124 4.92 -11.66 -1.38
N THR A 125 4.10 -12.47 -2.04
CA THR A 125 3.91 -12.39 -3.49
C THR A 125 2.92 -11.30 -3.83
N ILE A 126 3.26 -10.45 -4.79
CA ILE A 126 2.36 -9.51 -5.46
C ILE A 126 1.88 -10.18 -6.73
N ASP A 127 0.60 -10.52 -6.77
CA ASP A 127 -0.06 -11.25 -7.86
C ASP A 127 -1.15 -10.44 -8.56
N LYS A 128 -1.50 -9.28 -8.01
CA LYS A 128 -2.52 -8.39 -8.56
C LYS A 128 -2.21 -6.92 -8.31
N LEU A 129 -2.72 -6.08 -9.19
CA LEU A 129 -2.76 -4.63 -9.06
C LEU A 129 -4.21 -4.18 -8.97
N CYS A 130 -4.48 -3.22 -8.09
CA CYS A 130 -5.81 -2.61 -7.98
C CYS A 130 -5.73 -1.12 -8.30
N ILE A 131 -6.70 -0.64 -9.08
CA ILE A 131 -6.99 0.79 -9.24
C ILE A 131 -8.06 1.12 -8.22
N VAL A 132 -7.79 2.11 -7.38
CA VAL A 132 -8.66 2.45 -6.25
C VAL A 132 -9.07 3.91 -6.36
N ASP A 133 -10.37 4.18 -6.27
CA ASP A 133 -10.90 5.52 -6.08
C ASP A 133 -10.72 5.93 -4.62
N VAL A 134 -10.04 7.07 -4.40
CA VAL A 134 -9.69 7.61 -3.08
C VAL A 134 -10.28 9.01 -2.84
N ASN A 135 -11.24 9.44 -3.66
CA ASN A 135 -11.84 10.77 -3.56
C ASN A 135 -12.67 10.97 -2.28
N GLU A 136 -13.16 9.87 -1.72
CA GLU A 136 -13.96 9.87 -0.51
C GLU A 136 -13.12 9.59 0.75
N LYS A 137 -13.76 9.65 1.94
CA LYS A 137 -13.16 9.20 3.21
C LYS A 137 -12.61 7.78 3.08
N ILE A 138 -11.56 7.45 3.79
CA ILE A 138 -10.80 6.19 3.67
C ILE A 138 -11.68 4.92 3.74
N ASN A 139 -12.69 4.93 4.59
CA ASN A 139 -13.63 3.81 4.73
C ASN A 139 -14.61 3.66 3.54
N LYS A 140 -14.64 4.64 2.64
CA LYS A 140 -15.44 4.64 1.41
C LYS A 140 -14.61 4.40 0.16
N TRP A 141 -13.31 4.18 0.26
CA TRP A 141 -12.46 3.87 -0.88
C TRP A 141 -12.95 2.64 -1.64
N LYS A 142 -13.06 2.75 -2.94
CA LYS A 142 -13.60 1.70 -3.80
C LYS A 142 -12.54 1.17 -4.76
N ILE A 143 -12.43 -0.16 -4.86
CA ILE A 143 -11.64 -0.78 -5.92
C ILE A 143 -12.44 -0.70 -7.21
N ILE A 144 -11.95 0.10 -8.16
CA ILE A 144 -12.55 0.27 -9.49
C ILE A 144 -12.20 -0.94 -10.38
N LYS A 145 -10.96 -1.40 -10.33
CA LYS A 145 -10.45 -2.49 -11.16
C LYS A 145 -9.41 -3.31 -10.44
N THR A 146 -9.51 -4.63 -10.59
CA THR A 146 -8.46 -5.57 -10.19
C THR A 146 -7.88 -6.25 -11.41
N ILE A 147 -6.56 -6.24 -11.56
CA ILE A 147 -5.82 -6.82 -12.69
C ILE A 147 -4.86 -7.86 -12.14
N LYS A 148 -5.02 -9.11 -12.57
CA LYS A 148 -4.06 -10.19 -12.24
C LYS A 148 -2.76 -9.96 -12.99
N LEU A 149 -1.64 -10.10 -12.30
CA LEU A 149 -0.31 -10.08 -12.90
C LEU A 149 0.01 -11.45 -13.51
N LYS A 150 0.86 -11.48 -14.53
CA LYS A 150 1.29 -12.70 -15.20
C LYS A 150 2.16 -13.60 -14.32
#